data_63899bd311734fe8d66fb5f24862dac4
#
_entry.id   63899bd311734fe8d66fb5f24862dac4
#
_cell.length_a   1.000
_cell.length_b   1.000
_cell.length_c   1.000
_cell.angle_alpha   90.00
_cell.angle_beta   90.00
_cell.angle_gamma   90.00
#
_symmetry.space_group_name_H-M   'P 1'
#
loop_
_entity.id
_entity.type
_entity.pdbx_description
1 polymer ?
#
loop_
_entity_poly.entity_id
_entity_poly.type
_entity_poly.pdbx_seq_one_letter_code
_entity_poly.pdbx_strand_id
1 'polypeptide(L)' 'MTGKEIVDHKGLKALGIRYCKVHLGRLEEKATFPMSFKLAEHRNSPRVWKLCEVLEWLEARASTRLPKL' A
#
# COMPACT_ATOMS: atom_id res chain seq x y z
N MET A 1 15.95 -1.63 -11.23
CA MET A 1 14.59 -1.80 -11.40
C MET A 1 13.74 -1.50 -10.27
N THR A 2 14.30 -1.05 -9.26
CA THR A 2 13.50 -0.67 -8.13
C THR A 2 12.63 0.48 -8.52
N GLY A 3 11.58 0.67 -7.84
CA GLY A 3 10.66 1.74 -8.11
C GLY A 3 9.61 1.40 -9.16
N LYS A 4 9.87 0.38 -9.95
CA LYS A 4 8.89 -0.07 -10.91
C LYS A 4 8.20 -1.32 -10.47
N GLU A 5 8.58 -1.83 -9.32
CA GLU A 5 7.96 -3.03 -8.81
C GLU A 5 6.58 -2.73 -8.24
N ILE A 6 5.76 -3.76 -8.27
CA ILE A 6 4.43 -3.66 -7.68
C ILE A 6 4.32 -4.70 -6.60
N VAL A 7 3.40 -4.48 -5.67
CA VAL A 7 3.17 -5.42 -4.59
C VAL A 7 1.67 -5.68 -4.50
N ASP A 8 1.33 -6.91 -4.15
CA ASP A 8 -0.05 -7.25 -3.88
C ASP A 8 -0.29 -7.24 -2.37
N HIS A 9 -1.45 -7.73 -1.97
CA HIS A 9 -1.79 -7.74 -0.55
C HIS A 9 -0.78 -8.53 0.27
N LYS A 10 -0.31 -9.66 -0.27
CA LYS A 10 0.70 -10.43 0.42
C LYS A 10 2.01 -9.68 0.52
N GLY A 11 2.35 -8.93 -0.53
CA GLY A 11 3.55 -8.11 -0.50
C GLY A 11 3.48 -7.04 0.56
N LEU A 12 2.29 -6.46 0.75
CA LEU A 12 2.11 -5.47 1.81
C LEU A 12 2.36 -6.09 3.17
N LYS A 13 1.87 -7.30 3.38
CA LYS A 13 2.11 -7.97 4.66
C LYS A 13 3.59 -8.25 4.88
N ALA A 14 4.31 -8.59 3.81
CA ALA A 14 5.74 -8.81 3.92
C ALA A 14 6.48 -7.54 4.31
N LEU A 15 5.94 -6.39 3.94
CA LEU A 15 6.51 -5.11 4.33
C LEU A 15 6.11 -4.69 5.74
N GLY A 16 5.24 -5.46 6.38
CA GLY A 16 4.79 -5.12 7.72
C GLY A 16 3.44 -4.43 7.78
N ILE A 17 2.81 -4.23 6.64
CA ILE A 17 1.50 -3.58 6.59
C ILE A 17 0.45 -4.66 6.72
N ARG A 18 -0.17 -4.76 7.89
CA ARG A 18 -1.06 -5.87 8.20
C ARG A 18 -2.53 -5.51 8.14
N TYR A 19 -2.88 -4.56 7.32
CA TYR A 19 -4.27 -4.18 7.17
C TYR A 19 -5.00 -5.20 6.32
N CYS A 20 -6.26 -5.48 6.68
CA CYS A 20 -7.08 -6.34 5.85
C CYS A 20 -7.58 -5.55 4.65
N LYS A 21 -8.16 -6.28 3.69
CA LYS A 21 -8.60 -5.65 2.45
C LYS A 21 -9.66 -4.59 2.67
N VAL A 22 -10.56 -4.83 3.62
CA VAL A 22 -11.60 -3.86 3.92
C VAL A 22 -10.99 -2.59 4.49
N HIS A 23 -10.04 -2.75 5.39
CA HIS A 23 -9.39 -1.58 5.99
C HIS A 23 -8.62 -0.79 4.96
N LEU A 24 -7.91 -1.48 4.06
CA LEU A 24 -7.18 -0.81 2.99
C LEU A 24 -8.14 -0.02 2.10
N GLY A 25 -9.30 -0.61 1.79
CA GLY A 25 -10.28 0.10 0.98
C GLY A 25 -10.72 1.39 1.64
N ARG A 26 -10.94 1.35 2.96
CA ARG A 26 -11.33 2.56 3.67
C ARG A 26 -10.24 3.62 3.66
N LEU A 27 -8.98 3.19 3.79
CA LEU A 27 -7.88 4.13 3.74
C LEU A 27 -7.76 4.76 2.36
N GLU A 28 -8.00 3.99 1.32
CA GLU A 28 -7.96 4.53 -0.04
C GLU A 28 -9.07 5.54 -0.26
N GLU A 29 -10.25 5.27 0.28
CA GLU A 29 -11.35 6.20 0.16
C GLU A 29 -11.04 7.53 0.84
N LYS A 30 -10.28 7.49 1.91
CA LYS A 30 -9.91 8.70 2.63
C LYS A 30 -8.63 9.32 2.09
N ALA A 31 -8.08 8.74 1.04
CA ALA A 31 -6.84 9.20 0.41
C ALA A 31 -5.66 9.18 1.38
N THR A 32 -5.69 8.27 2.36
CA THR A 32 -4.60 8.16 3.32
C THR A 32 -3.68 7.00 3.02
N PHE A 33 -3.92 6.29 1.93
CA PHE A 33 -3.09 5.19 1.49
C PHE A 33 -3.02 5.25 -0.03
N PRO A 34 -1.90 4.83 -0.63
CA PRO A 34 -1.81 4.86 -2.09
C PRO A 34 -2.91 4.04 -2.75
N MET A 35 -3.41 4.53 -3.86
CA MET A 35 -4.50 3.85 -4.56
C MET A 35 -3.99 2.60 -5.25
N SER A 36 -4.77 1.54 -5.13
CA SER A 36 -4.47 0.31 -5.83
C SER A 36 -4.95 0.39 -7.28
N PHE A 37 -4.44 -0.51 -8.10
CA PHE A 37 -4.91 -0.64 -9.46
C PHE A 37 -4.88 -2.11 -9.83
N LYS A 38 -5.54 -2.44 -10.92
CA LYS A 38 -5.61 -3.82 -11.36
C LYS A 38 -4.73 -3.99 -12.59
N LEU A 39 -4.06 -5.13 -12.65
CA LEU A 39 -3.19 -5.42 -13.79
C LEU A 39 -3.99 -5.75 -15.04
N ALA A 40 -5.18 -6.30 -14.87
CA ALA A 40 -6.03 -6.66 -15.99
C ALA A 40 -7.40 -6.06 -15.77
N GLU A 41 -8.18 -5.99 -16.84
CA GLU A 41 -9.46 -5.32 -16.78
C GLU A 41 -10.61 -6.21 -16.40
N HIS A 42 -10.39 -7.33 -15.80
CA HIS A 42 -11.53 -8.12 -15.37
C HIS A 42 -11.62 -8.11 -13.87
N ARG A 43 -12.84 -8.40 -13.39
CA ARG A 43 -13.16 -8.17 -12.00
C ARG A 43 -12.39 -9.05 -11.04
N ASN A 44 -11.88 -10.18 -11.49
CA ASN A 44 -11.14 -11.08 -10.62
C ASN A 44 -9.66 -10.77 -10.56
N SER A 45 -9.24 -9.72 -11.23
CA SER A 45 -7.84 -9.32 -11.17
C SER A 45 -7.48 -8.86 -9.78
N PRO A 46 -6.36 -9.32 -9.22
CA PRO A 46 -5.97 -8.84 -7.89
C PRO A 46 -5.54 -7.40 -7.94
N ARG A 47 -5.76 -6.70 -6.85
CA ARG A 47 -5.30 -5.34 -6.74
C ARG A 47 -3.84 -5.32 -6.35
N VAL A 48 -3.11 -4.38 -6.92
CA VAL A 48 -1.69 -4.21 -6.63
C VAL A 48 -1.42 -2.73 -6.42
N TRP A 49 -0.28 -2.45 -5.83
CA TRP A 49 0.16 -1.08 -5.56
C TRP A 49 1.55 -0.93 -6.11
N LYS A 50 1.91 0.28 -6.49
CA LYS A 50 3.28 0.56 -6.87
C LYS A 50 4.15 0.55 -5.62
N LEU A 51 5.23 -0.20 -5.67
CA LEU A 51 6.08 -0.32 -4.50
C LEU A 51 6.63 1.03 -4.07
N CYS A 52 7.02 1.86 -5.02
CA CYS A 52 7.58 3.17 -4.67
C CYS A 52 6.56 4.02 -3.92
N GLU A 53 5.30 3.96 -4.31
CA GLU A 53 4.28 4.72 -3.60
C GLU A 53 4.06 4.21 -2.19
N VAL A 54 4.10 2.88 -2.04
CA VAL A 54 3.94 2.29 -0.72
C VAL A 54 5.12 2.66 0.17
N LEU A 55 6.32 2.64 -0.37
CA LEU A 55 7.50 3.01 0.41
C LEU A 55 7.46 4.47 0.81
N GLU A 56 7.01 5.35 -0.07
CA GLU A 56 6.84 6.76 0.26
C GLU A 56 5.82 6.94 1.37
N TRP A 57 4.73 6.17 1.30
CA TRP A 57 3.71 6.23 2.33
C TRP A 57 4.30 5.81 3.69
N LEU A 58 5.10 4.74 3.69
CA LEU A 58 5.72 4.28 4.92
C LEU A 58 6.67 5.33 5.47
N GLU A 59 7.43 5.99 4.61
CA GLU A 59 8.34 7.05 5.05
C GLU A 59 7.57 8.20 5.67
N ALA A 60 6.46 8.58 5.05
CA ALA A 60 5.65 9.66 5.59
C ALA A 60 5.08 9.28 6.95
N ARG A 61 4.64 8.04 7.09
CA ARG A 61 4.11 7.59 8.38
C ARG A 61 5.21 7.56 9.43
N ALA A 62 6.39 7.11 9.05
CA ALA A 62 7.50 7.06 9.99
C ALA A 62 7.90 8.46 10.42
N SER A 63 7.81 9.42 9.52
CA SER A 63 8.16 10.80 9.86
C SER A 63 7.20 11.43 10.84
N THR A 64 5.97 10.95 10.89
CA THR A 64 4.98 11.54 11.78
C THR A 64 4.88 10.85 13.11
N ARG A 65 5.66 9.79 13.32
CA ARG A 65 5.60 9.11 14.60
C ARG A 65 6.18 9.99 15.68
N LEU A 66 5.66 9.84 16.88
CA LEU A 66 6.16 10.60 18.01
C LEU A 66 7.45 9.97 18.52
N PRO A 67 8.42 10.79 18.93
CA PRO A 67 9.65 10.23 19.49
C PRO A 67 9.35 9.52 20.79
N LYS A 68 10.06 8.45 21.02
CA LYS A 68 9.95 7.74 22.28
C LYS A 68 10.98 8.27 23.23
N LEU A 69 10.58 8.47 24.42
CA LEU A 69 11.47 8.98 25.44
C LEU A 69 11.86 7.90 26.41
#